data_699213ca992a6ea29c753d61069cfc0a
#
_entry.id   699213ca992a6ea29c753d61069cfc0a
#
_cell.length_a   1.000
_cell.length_b   1.000
_cell.length_c   1.000
_cell.angle_alpha   90.00
_cell.angle_beta   90.00
_cell.angle_gamma   90.00
#
_symmetry.space_group_name_H-M   'P 1'
#
loop_
_entity.id
_entity.type
_entity.pdbx_description
1 polymer ?
#
loop_
_entity_poly.entity_id
_entity_poly.type
_entity_poly.pdbx_seq_one_letter_code
_entity_poly.pdbx_strand_id
1 'polypeptide(L)'
;MAKFLYYDASAGISGDMNLGALVGLGVDFDYLCTELKKLNLAGEFKLERKSVLKNGIAATKIDVVPLKSQPHARSYADIKQILASSNLIEFCKKKAATIFRVIAQAEAKVHAVSIDEVHFHEVGAVDSIVDVVGAAICLEYLYKNFGISRVLGSKIELGGGVVKCDHGTLNVPAPAVCEILKGVPVSLGRVNFETTTPTGAAILRACVDEFVEKINFKIEKIAYGAGEKNTPNFANTLRVMICEVDESQNLVQKMISTNIDDMDAESFAFACEILLENGALDVFSHSIYMKKGRIGFELNVLCRSEDAKMIKDLIFTHTTAIGVRELDIVKTELKRDFVSVTTKFGDIRLKISGSDEMQKAKPEFEECKSAALAHKTSIFQVKKEIFKKYDEARNSKK
;
A
#
# COMPACT_ATOMS: atom_id res chain seq x y z
N MET A 1 -4.08 7.25 13.25
CA MET A 1 -3.57 5.99 12.68
C MET A 1 -4.03 5.91 11.23
N ALA A 2 -3.10 5.61 10.30
CA ALA A 2 -3.45 5.48 8.89
C ALA A 2 -4.21 4.15 8.68
N LYS A 3 -5.39 4.22 8.05
CA LYS A 3 -6.19 3.06 7.71
C LYS A 3 -5.89 2.63 6.28
N PHE A 4 -5.87 1.33 6.06
CA PHE A 4 -5.70 0.75 4.75
C PHE A 4 -6.68 -0.38 4.48
N LEU A 5 -6.95 -0.62 3.20
CA LEU A 5 -7.72 -1.75 2.73
C LEU A 5 -6.76 -2.89 2.40
N TYR A 6 -7.02 -4.09 2.90
CA TYR A 6 -6.22 -5.27 2.61
C TYR A 6 -7.05 -6.31 1.85
N TYR A 7 -6.59 -6.63 0.65
CA TYR A 7 -7.14 -7.71 -0.17
C TYR A 7 -6.40 -9.01 0.11
N ASP A 8 -7.07 -9.97 0.72
CA ASP A 8 -6.56 -11.33 0.83
C ASP A 8 -7.15 -12.19 -0.29
N ALA A 9 -6.42 -12.22 -1.40
CA ALA A 9 -6.75 -12.98 -2.60
C ALA A 9 -6.14 -14.39 -2.60
N SER A 10 -5.88 -14.97 -1.42
CA SER A 10 -5.35 -16.34 -1.28
C SER A 10 -6.31 -17.44 -1.74
N ALA A 11 -7.55 -17.10 -2.05
CA ALA A 11 -8.53 -17.94 -2.71
C ALA A 11 -8.98 -17.41 -4.08
N GLY A 12 -8.24 -16.44 -4.64
CA GLY A 12 -8.54 -15.80 -5.91
C GLY A 12 -9.49 -14.61 -5.79
N ILE A 13 -9.87 -14.06 -6.95
CA ILE A 13 -10.76 -12.91 -7.08
C ILE A 13 -11.47 -12.91 -8.43
N SER A 14 -12.76 -12.57 -8.43
CA SER A 14 -13.55 -12.19 -9.58
C SER A 14 -14.26 -10.85 -9.30
N GLY A 15 -14.87 -10.26 -10.31
CA GLY A 15 -15.52 -8.95 -10.14
C GLY A 15 -16.68 -9.00 -9.15
N ASP A 16 -17.53 -10.00 -9.24
CA ASP A 16 -18.66 -10.24 -8.31
C ASP A 16 -18.20 -10.51 -6.87
N MET A 17 -17.09 -11.26 -6.70
CA MET A 17 -16.46 -11.46 -5.38
C MET A 17 -15.97 -10.14 -4.81
N ASN A 18 -15.37 -9.30 -5.63
CA ASN A 18 -14.91 -7.97 -5.20
C ASN A 18 -16.09 -7.10 -4.74
N LEU A 19 -17.15 -6.98 -5.55
CA LEU A 19 -18.33 -6.21 -5.17
C LEU A 19 -18.97 -6.76 -3.88
N GLY A 20 -19.11 -8.08 -3.79
CA GLY A 20 -19.63 -8.74 -2.60
C GLY A 20 -18.84 -8.42 -1.34
N ALA A 21 -17.50 -8.50 -1.41
CA ALA A 21 -16.63 -8.21 -0.28
C ALA A 21 -16.72 -6.73 0.14
N LEU A 22 -16.70 -5.78 -0.80
CA LEU A 22 -16.74 -4.35 -0.50
C LEU A 22 -18.10 -3.91 0.08
N VAL A 23 -19.21 -4.44 -0.45
CA VAL A 23 -20.55 -4.20 0.12
C VAL A 23 -20.67 -4.85 1.51
N GLY A 24 -20.13 -6.06 1.69
CA GLY A 24 -20.08 -6.70 3.00
C GLY A 24 -19.26 -5.93 4.02
N LEU A 25 -18.22 -5.21 3.59
CA LEU A 25 -17.35 -4.40 4.43
C LEU A 25 -18.02 -3.11 4.92
N GLY A 26 -19.10 -2.68 4.27
CA GLY A 26 -19.91 -1.54 4.69
C GLY A 26 -20.15 -0.47 3.62
N VAL A 27 -19.83 -0.77 2.35
CA VAL A 27 -20.31 0.07 1.25
C VAL A 27 -21.82 -0.06 1.18
N ASP A 28 -22.51 1.08 1.17
CA ASP A 28 -23.97 1.11 1.06
C ASP A 28 -24.41 0.57 -0.32
N PHE A 29 -25.26 -0.46 -0.31
CA PHE A 29 -25.71 -1.12 -1.52
C PHE A 29 -26.61 -0.22 -2.38
N ASP A 30 -27.45 0.61 -1.76
CA ASP A 30 -28.34 1.53 -2.48
C ASP A 30 -27.53 2.67 -3.11
N TYR A 31 -26.48 3.14 -2.42
CA TYR A 31 -25.51 4.06 -3.01
C TYR A 31 -24.85 3.46 -4.25
N LEU A 32 -24.33 2.24 -4.17
CA LEU A 32 -23.72 1.54 -5.32
C LEU A 32 -24.71 1.45 -6.49
N CYS A 33 -25.94 1.02 -6.24
CA CYS A 33 -26.99 0.94 -7.25
C CYS A 33 -27.30 2.30 -7.89
N THR A 34 -27.33 3.37 -7.07
CA THR A 34 -27.63 4.72 -7.54
C THR A 34 -26.49 5.26 -8.42
N GLU A 35 -25.24 5.07 -7.99
CA GLU A 35 -24.09 5.51 -8.78
C GLU A 35 -23.96 4.75 -10.11
N LEU A 36 -24.20 3.44 -10.13
CA LEU A 36 -24.16 2.63 -11.34
C LEU A 36 -25.22 3.05 -12.37
N LYS A 37 -26.39 3.57 -11.97
CA LYS A 37 -27.39 4.12 -12.90
C LYS A 37 -26.87 5.30 -13.70
N LYS A 38 -25.81 5.97 -13.27
CA LYS A 38 -25.19 7.10 -14.00
C LYS A 38 -24.38 6.68 -15.22
N LEU A 39 -24.19 5.37 -15.44
CA LEU A 39 -23.48 4.81 -16.60
C LEU A 39 -24.26 4.90 -17.94
N ASN A 40 -25.50 5.37 -17.96
CA ASN A 40 -26.37 5.36 -19.14
C ASN A 40 -26.63 3.96 -19.72
N LEU A 41 -26.45 2.91 -18.92
CA LEU A 41 -26.82 1.51 -19.19
C LEU A 41 -28.12 1.13 -18.49
N ALA A 42 -28.97 2.13 -18.18
CA ALA A 42 -30.20 1.95 -17.44
C ALA A 42 -31.14 0.98 -18.18
N GLY A 43 -31.63 -0.03 -17.45
CA GLY A 43 -32.49 -1.08 -17.98
C GLY A 43 -31.79 -2.21 -18.76
N GLU A 44 -30.44 -2.26 -18.72
CA GLU A 44 -29.67 -3.41 -19.22
C GLU A 44 -29.41 -4.44 -18.14
N PHE A 45 -29.35 -4.02 -16.86
CA PHE A 45 -29.04 -4.89 -15.71
C PHE A 45 -29.79 -4.49 -14.46
N LYS A 46 -29.83 -5.40 -13.51
CA LYS A 46 -30.12 -5.14 -12.09
C LYS A 46 -29.07 -5.82 -11.21
N LEU A 47 -28.85 -5.25 -10.02
CA LEU A 47 -28.04 -5.89 -9.00
C LEU A 47 -28.92 -6.64 -8.01
N GLU A 48 -28.48 -7.84 -7.63
CA GLU A 48 -29.08 -8.61 -6.54
C GLU A 48 -28.03 -8.87 -5.46
N ARG A 49 -28.39 -8.57 -4.21
CA ARG A 49 -27.55 -8.85 -3.05
C ARG A 49 -28.12 -10.03 -2.29
N LYS A 50 -27.25 -11.01 -1.98
CA LYS A 50 -27.61 -12.20 -1.19
C LYS A 50 -26.58 -12.46 -0.12
N SER A 51 -26.99 -13.00 1.02
CA SER A 51 -26.08 -13.61 1.99
C SER A 51 -26.04 -15.11 1.73
N VAL A 52 -24.85 -15.65 1.58
CA VAL A 52 -24.64 -17.08 1.26
C VAL A 52 -23.59 -17.70 2.19
N LEU A 53 -23.62 -19.03 2.29
CA LEU A 53 -22.59 -19.78 3.01
C LEU A 53 -21.69 -20.50 2.00
N LYS A 54 -20.38 -20.29 2.11
CA LYS A 54 -19.34 -20.98 1.35
C LYS A 54 -18.49 -21.79 2.33
N ASN A 55 -18.64 -23.10 2.35
CA ASN A 55 -17.98 -23.99 3.31
C ASN A 55 -18.11 -23.51 4.78
N GLY A 56 -19.31 -23.05 5.16
CA GLY A 56 -19.59 -22.56 6.50
C GLY A 56 -19.20 -21.09 6.75
N ILE A 57 -18.57 -20.42 5.79
CA ILE A 57 -18.21 -19.01 5.89
C ILE A 57 -19.37 -18.16 5.32
N ALA A 58 -19.91 -17.27 6.14
CA ALA A 58 -20.90 -16.29 5.68
C ALA A 58 -20.24 -15.25 4.77
N ALA A 59 -20.79 -15.08 3.57
CA ALA A 59 -20.26 -14.18 2.56
C ALA A 59 -21.38 -13.42 1.84
N THR A 60 -21.06 -12.23 1.34
CA THR A 60 -21.98 -11.45 0.49
C THR A 60 -21.78 -11.86 -0.96
N LYS A 61 -22.86 -12.19 -1.65
CA LYS A 61 -22.89 -12.40 -3.09
C LYS A 61 -23.60 -11.21 -3.74
N ILE A 62 -22.98 -10.66 -4.77
CA ILE A 62 -23.61 -9.67 -5.67
C ILE A 62 -23.71 -10.30 -7.03
N ASP A 63 -24.93 -10.40 -7.54
CA ASP A 63 -25.21 -10.90 -8.87
C ASP A 63 -25.59 -9.72 -9.77
N VAL A 64 -24.93 -9.59 -10.90
CA VAL A 64 -25.31 -8.69 -11.99
C VAL A 64 -26.22 -9.46 -12.93
N VAL A 65 -27.51 -9.18 -12.89
CA VAL A 65 -28.52 -9.89 -13.71
C VAL A 65 -28.82 -9.08 -14.96
N PRO A 66 -28.45 -9.57 -16.16
CA PRO A 66 -28.81 -8.92 -17.42
C PRO A 66 -30.36 -8.90 -17.61
N LEU A 67 -30.90 -7.76 -17.98
CA LEU A 67 -32.35 -7.59 -18.24
C LEU A 67 -32.71 -7.65 -19.73
N LYS A 68 -31.71 -7.59 -20.60
CA LYS A 68 -31.86 -7.66 -22.06
C LYS A 68 -30.82 -8.61 -22.62
N SER A 69 -31.16 -9.23 -23.78
CA SER A 69 -30.18 -9.95 -24.58
C SER A 69 -29.02 -8.98 -24.91
N GLN A 70 -27.80 -9.38 -24.64
CA GLN A 70 -26.60 -8.56 -24.90
C GLN A 70 -26.36 -8.58 -26.43
N PRO A 71 -26.46 -7.45 -27.14
CA PRO A 71 -25.99 -7.40 -28.52
C PRO A 71 -24.45 -7.29 -28.49
N HIS A 72 -23.78 -8.12 -29.24
CA HIS A 72 -22.34 -8.10 -29.55
C HIS A 72 -21.37 -7.64 -28.44
N ALA A 73 -20.18 -8.25 -28.38
CA ALA A 73 -19.09 -7.85 -27.50
C ALA A 73 -18.74 -6.38 -27.74
N ARG A 74 -18.73 -5.58 -26.67
CA ARG A 74 -18.30 -4.17 -26.74
C ARG A 74 -16.80 -4.08 -26.95
N SER A 75 -16.39 -3.14 -27.81
CA SER A 75 -14.98 -2.81 -28.00
C SER A 75 -14.45 -1.95 -26.85
N TYR A 76 -13.13 -1.86 -26.73
CA TYR A 76 -12.50 -0.94 -25.77
C TYR A 76 -12.90 0.53 -26.03
N ALA A 77 -13.12 0.90 -27.31
CA ALA A 77 -13.60 2.22 -27.68
C ALA A 77 -15.01 2.49 -27.12
N ASP A 78 -15.93 1.52 -27.20
CA ASP A 78 -17.28 1.63 -26.64
C ASP A 78 -17.24 1.83 -25.13
N ILE A 79 -16.38 1.11 -24.41
CA ILE A 79 -16.20 1.28 -22.97
C ILE A 79 -15.69 2.70 -22.63
N LYS A 80 -14.69 3.21 -23.37
CA LYS A 80 -14.21 4.59 -23.21
C LYS A 80 -15.36 5.59 -23.38
N GLN A 81 -16.22 5.40 -24.38
CA GLN A 81 -17.34 6.28 -24.64
C GLN A 81 -18.42 6.21 -23.54
N ILE A 82 -18.75 5.01 -23.05
CA ILE A 82 -19.68 4.81 -21.92
C ILE A 82 -19.19 5.56 -20.69
N LEU A 83 -17.92 5.41 -20.33
CA LEU A 83 -17.33 6.10 -19.18
C LEU A 83 -17.31 7.63 -19.39
N ALA A 84 -16.91 8.10 -20.55
CA ALA A 84 -16.84 9.53 -20.87
C ALA A 84 -18.20 10.20 -20.78
N SER A 85 -19.24 9.58 -21.35
CA SER A 85 -20.61 10.11 -21.39
C SER A 85 -21.38 9.92 -20.07
N SER A 86 -20.85 9.17 -19.11
CA SER A 86 -21.50 8.93 -17.82
C SER A 86 -21.50 10.20 -16.93
N ASN A 87 -22.44 10.22 -15.98
CA ASN A 87 -22.50 11.25 -14.92
C ASN A 87 -21.78 10.83 -13.64
N LEU A 88 -20.83 9.90 -13.72
CA LEU A 88 -19.99 9.49 -12.60
C LEU A 88 -18.99 10.59 -12.24
N ILE A 89 -18.54 10.62 -10.98
CA ILE A 89 -17.47 11.52 -10.55
C ILE A 89 -16.14 11.13 -11.22
N GLU A 90 -15.26 12.11 -11.39
CA GLU A 90 -13.98 11.94 -12.10
C GLU A 90 -13.10 10.83 -11.51
N PHE A 91 -13.10 10.66 -10.20
CA PHE A 91 -12.35 9.57 -9.56
C PHE A 91 -12.81 8.20 -10.09
N CYS A 92 -14.12 7.95 -10.10
CA CYS A 92 -14.69 6.69 -10.57
C CYS A 92 -14.41 6.46 -12.05
N LYS A 93 -14.56 7.50 -12.89
CA LYS A 93 -14.25 7.43 -14.33
C LYS A 93 -12.78 7.06 -14.56
N LYS A 94 -11.84 7.76 -13.91
CA LYS A 94 -10.40 7.52 -14.06
C LYS A 94 -9.99 6.15 -13.56
N LYS A 95 -10.52 5.73 -12.41
CA LYS A 95 -10.19 4.41 -11.83
C LYS A 95 -10.72 3.29 -12.72
N ALA A 96 -11.98 3.35 -13.15
CA ALA A 96 -12.58 2.37 -14.08
C ALA A 96 -11.81 2.33 -15.42
N ALA A 97 -11.50 3.49 -16.00
CA ALA A 97 -10.70 3.58 -17.22
C ALA A 97 -9.31 2.94 -17.06
N THR A 98 -8.68 3.09 -15.89
CA THR A 98 -7.39 2.44 -15.58
C THR A 98 -7.52 0.94 -15.56
N ILE A 99 -8.56 0.39 -14.91
CA ILE A 99 -8.81 -1.06 -14.86
C ILE A 99 -9.04 -1.60 -16.27
N PHE A 100 -9.94 -0.98 -17.07
CA PHE A 100 -10.20 -1.40 -18.44
C PHE A 100 -8.97 -1.29 -19.33
N ARG A 101 -8.13 -0.29 -19.16
CA ARG A 101 -6.87 -0.17 -19.89
C ARG A 101 -5.93 -1.32 -19.63
N VAL A 102 -5.82 -1.78 -18.36
CA VAL A 102 -5.02 -2.94 -17.98
C VAL A 102 -5.51 -4.19 -18.70
N ILE A 103 -6.83 -4.41 -18.76
CA ILE A 103 -7.41 -5.54 -19.49
C ILE A 103 -7.15 -5.40 -20.98
N ALA A 104 -7.42 -4.23 -21.57
CA ALA A 104 -7.24 -4.01 -23.01
C ALA A 104 -5.79 -4.19 -23.45
N GLN A 105 -4.80 -3.78 -22.63
CA GLN A 105 -3.39 -4.00 -22.90
C GLN A 105 -3.03 -5.50 -22.89
N ALA A 106 -3.59 -6.28 -21.96
CA ALA A 106 -3.37 -7.71 -21.89
C ALA A 106 -3.99 -8.44 -23.09
N GLU A 107 -5.25 -8.12 -23.43
CA GLU A 107 -5.95 -8.70 -24.59
C GLU A 107 -5.26 -8.33 -25.90
N ALA A 108 -4.88 -7.06 -26.10
CA ALA A 108 -4.11 -6.61 -27.27
C ALA A 108 -2.85 -7.45 -27.48
N LYS A 109 -2.15 -7.76 -26.38
CA LYS A 109 -0.92 -8.56 -26.44
C LYS A 109 -1.21 -10.03 -26.69
N VAL A 110 -2.23 -10.61 -26.08
CA VAL A 110 -2.62 -12.02 -26.28
C VAL A 110 -3.05 -12.27 -27.72
N HIS A 111 -3.80 -11.31 -28.29
CA HIS A 111 -4.33 -11.43 -29.67
C HIS A 111 -3.43 -10.83 -30.74
N ALA A 112 -2.29 -10.24 -30.37
CA ALA A 112 -1.35 -9.58 -31.29
C ALA A 112 -2.02 -8.49 -32.16
N VAL A 113 -2.92 -7.70 -31.56
CA VAL A 113 -3.61 -6.55 -32.18
C VAL A 113 -3.25 -5.25 -31.48
N SER A 114 -3.60 -4.11 -32.10
CA SER A 114 -3.46 -2.82 -31.40
C SER A 114 -4.53 -2.67 -30.29
N ILE A 115 -4.26 -1.87 -29.26
CA ILE A 115 -5.19 -1.68 -28.13
C ILE A 115 -6.55 -1.09 -28.58
N ASP A 116 -6.56 -0.32 -29.65
CA ASP A 116 -7.79 0.30 -30.18
C ASP A 116 -8.61 -0.68 -31.02
N GLU A 117 -8.04 -1.80 -31.43
CA GLU A 117 -8.71 -2.89 -32.16
C GLU A 117 -9.22 -4.00 -31.23
N VAL A 118 -9.00 -3.86 -29.92
CA VAL A 118 -9.45 -4.88 -28.97
C VAL A 118 -10.96 -4.94 -28.89
N HIS A 119 -11.50 -6.13 -29.15
CA HIS A 119 -12.88 -6.51 -28.87
C HIS A 119 -12.90 -7.42 -27.66
N PHE A 120 -13.65 -7.04 -26.63
CA PHE A 120 -13.77 -7.85 -25.42
C PHE A 120 -14.81 -8.95 -25.64
N HIS A 121 -14.37 -10.18 -25.76
CA HIS A 121 -15.27 -11.32 -25.93
C HIS A 121 -16.07 -11.63 -24.65
N GLU A 122 -15.42 -11.55 -23.49
CA GLU A 122 -16.04 -11.80 -22.19
C GLU A 122 -16.18 -10.52 -21.36
N VAL A 123 -15.15 -9.68 -21.30
CA VAL A 123 -15.09 -8.48 -20.44
C VAL A 123 -15.93 -7.31 -21.00
N GLY A 124 -16.41 -7.39 -22.23
CA GLY A 124 -17.32 -6.42 -22.84
C GLY A 124 -18.80 -6.58 -22.44
N ALA A 125 -19.15 -7.63 -21.74
CA ALA A 125 -20.49 -7.87 -21.22
C ALA A 125 -20.85 -6.90 -20.08
N VAL A 126 -22.14 -6.67 -19.86
CA VAL A 126 -22.61 -5.68 -18.90
C VAL A 126 -22.21 -6.00 -17.46
N ASP A 127 -22.11 -7.27 -17.11
CA ASP A 127 -21.65 -7.73 -15.80
C ASP A 127 -20.22 -7.26 -15.50
N SER A 128 -19.31 -7.47 -16.44
CA SER A 128 -17.91 -7.01 -16.28
C SER A 128 -17.79 -5.49 -16.22
N ILE A 129 -18.63 -4.75 -16.97
CA ILE A 129 -18.66 -3.28 -16.88
C ILE A 129 -19.12 -2.86 -15.48
N VAL A 130 -20.17 -3.48 -14.97
CA VAL A 130 -20.70 -3.19 -13.64
C VAL A 130 -19.71 -3.56 -12.56
N ASP A 131 -19.02 -4.68 -12.69
CA ASP A 131 -17.97 -5.11 -11.75
C ASP A 131 -16.82 -4.11 -11.66
N VAL A 132 -16.31 -3.67 -12.80
CA VAL A 132 -15.19 -2.73 -12.87
C VAL A 132 -15.59 -1.34 -12.37
N VAL A 133 -16.71 -0.82 -12.82
CA VAL A 133 -17.19 0.50 -12.40
C VAL A 133 -17.65 0.48 -10.94
N GLY A 134 -18.33 -0.59 -10.54
CA GLY A 134 -18.72 -0.83 -9.16
C GLY A 134 -17.53 -0.90 -8.21
N ALA A 135 -16.43 -1.53 -8.62
CA ALA A 135 -15.19 -1.53 -7.85
C ALA A 135 -14.66 -0.10 -7.64
N ALA A 136 -14.67 0.75 -8.67
CA ALA A 136 -14.25 2.15 -8.57
C ALA A 136 -15.15 2.97 -7.64
N ILE A 137 -16.47 2.77 -7.72
CA ILE A 137 -17.46 3.43 -6.84
C ILE A 137 -17.27 2.98 -5.38
N CYS A 138 -17.12 1.68 -5.15
CA CYS A 138 -16.91 1.15 -3.81
C CYS A 138 -15.61 1.67 -3.18
N LEU A 139 -14.53 1.76 -3.93
CA LEU A 139 -13.26 2.32 -3.45
C LEU A 139 -13.41 3.80 -3.09
N GLU A 140 -14.07 4.60 -3.92
CA GLU A 140 -14.36 6.01 -3.60
C GLU A 140 -15.13 6.13 -2.29
N TYR A 141 -16.18 5.33 -2.14
CA TYR A 141 -16.99 5.30 -0.92
C TYR A 141 -16.15 4.98 0.32
N LEU A 142 -15.27 3.98 0.22
CA LEU A 142 -14.40 3.58 1.33
C LEU A 142 -13.35 4.64 1.66
N TYR A 143 -12.73 5.28 0.67
CA TYR A 143 -11.79 6.36 0.89
C TYR A 143 -12.46 7.54 1.62
N LYS A 144 -13.66 7.92 1.19
CA LYS A 144 -14.40 9.04 1.74
C LYS A 144 -14.98 8.78 3.15
N ASN A 145 -15.56 7.59 3.37
CA ASN A 145 -16.35 7.33 4.58
C ASN A 145 -15.56 6.57 5.66
N PHE A 146 -14.49 5.87 5.31
CA PHE A 146 -13.69 5.09 6.26
C PHE A 146 -12.26 5.61 6.43
N GLY A 147 -11.88 6.67 5.71
CA GLY A 147 -10.54 7.26 5.82
C GLY A 147 -9.43 6.33 5.33
N ILE A 148 -9.73 5.48 4.34
CA ILE A 148 -8.72 4.62 3.72
C ILE A 148 -7.73 5.48 2.95
N SER A 149 -6.45 5.29 3.19
CA SER A 149 -5.37 6.03 2.53
C SER A 149 -4.55 5.17 1.57
N ARG A 150 -4.64 3.84 1.68
CA ARG A 150 -3.81 2.90 0.93
C ARG A 150 -4.54 1.57 0.72
N VAL A 151 -4.18 0.86 -0.33
CA VAL A 151 -4.69 -0.50 -0.63
C VAL A 151 -3.51 -1.46 -0.72
N LEU A 152 -3.52 -2.50 0.10
CA LEU A 152 -2.51 -3.55 0.09
C LEU A 152 -3.13 -4.88 -0.36
N GLY A 153 -2.31 -5.75 -0.93
CA GLY A 153 -2.76 -7.07 -1.39
C GLY A 153 -1.83 -8.20 -0.96
N SER A 154 -2.41 -9.38 -0.77
CA SER A 154 -1.67 -10.63 -0.58
C SER A 154 -1.15 -11.17 -1.91
N LYS A 155 -0.37 -12.25 -1.85
CA LYS A 155 -0.16 -13.17 -2.97
C LYS A 155 -1.51 -13.68 -3.49
N ILE A 156 -1.67 -13.79 -4.83
CA ILE A 156 -2.93 -14.12 -5.51
C ILE A 156 -2.93 -15.60 -5.92
N GLU A 157 -3.98 -16.35 -5.56
CA GLU A 157 -4.20 -17.71 -6.07
C GLU A 157 -4.91 -17.65 -7.43
N LEU A 158 -4.36 -18.32 -8.43
CA LEU A 158 -4.90 -18.32 -9.79
C LEU A 158 -5.73 -19.57 -10.12
N GLY A 159 -5.66 -20.60 -9.28
CA GLY A 159 -6.31 -21.88 -9.52
C GLY A 159 -5.52 -22.79 -10.45
N GLY A 160 -6.18 -23.66 -11.17
CA GLY A 160 -5.58 -24.64 -12.09
C GLY A 160 -6.63 -25.31 -12.98
N GLY A 161 -6.21 -26.32 -13.73
CA GLY A 161 -7.09 -27.05 -14.63
C GLY A 161 -7.36 -26.28 -15.93
N VAL A 162 -8.61 -26.31 -16.40
CA VAL A 162 -9.02 -25.70 -17.67
C VAL A 162 -10.29 -24.90 -17.52
N VAL A 163 -10.45 -23.86 -18.34
CA VAL A 163 -11.66 -23.05 -18.49
C VAL A 163 -12.15 -23.11 -19.93
N LYS A 164 -13.47 -23.17 -20.11
CA LYS A 164 -14.11 -23.05 -21.44
C LYS A 164 -14.54 -21.60 -21.64
N CYS A 165 -14.13 -21.03 -22.76
CA CYS A 165 -14.42 -19.65 -23.14
C CYS A 165 -14.67 -19.57 -24.65
N ASP A 166 -14.93 -18.39 -25.19
CA ASP A 166 -15.17 -18.17 -26.63
C ASP A 166 -14.00 -18.64 -27.51
N HIS A 167 -12.79 -18.68 -26.97
CA HIS A 167 -11.58 -19.20 -27.64
C HIS A 167 -11.40 -20.73 -27.50
N GLY A 168 -12.41 -21.43 -27.00
CA GLY A 168 -12.35 -22.87 -26.73
C GLY A 168 -11.93 -23.21 -25.31
N THR A 169 -11.13 -24.27 -25.15
CA THR A 169 -10.63 -24.70 -23.84
C THR A 169 -9.24 -24.19 -23.60
N LEU A 170 -9.07 -23.35 -22.61
CA LEU A 170 -7.79 -22.77 -22.20
C LEU A 170 -7.30 -23.35 -20.87
N ASN A 171 -5.98 -23.41 -20.70
CA ASN A 171 -5.39 -23.74 -19.40
C ASN A 171 -5.57 -22.57 -18.42
N VAL A 172 -5.79 -22.89 -17.15
CA VAL A 172 -5.83 -21.92 -16.05
C VAL A 172 -4.42 -21.77 -15.47
N PRO A 173 -3.93 -20.53 -15.29
CA PRO A 173 -4.59 -19.24 -15.54
C PRO A 173 -4.71 -18.91 -17.04
N ALA A 174 -5.80 -18.21 -17.41
CA ALA A 174 -6.01 -17.71 -18.76
C ALA A 174 -4.86 -16.77 -19.18
N PRO A 175 -4.50 -16.71 -20.50
CA PRO A 175 -3.39 -15.90 -20.98
C PRO A 175 -3.47 -14.42 -20.57
N ALA A 176 -4.65 -13.82 -20.60
CA ALA A 176 -4.86 -12.43 -20.17
C ALA A 176 -4.54 -12.23 -18.68
N VAL A 177 -4.90 -13.17 -17.81
CA VAL A 177 -4.56 -13.12 -16.36
C VAL A 177 -3.05 -13.12 -16.16
N CYS A 178 -2.33 -13.96 -16.92
CA CYS A 178 -0.86 -14.00 -16.86
C CYS A 178 -0.22 -12.67 -17.27
N GLU A 179 -0.72 -12.03 -18.34
CA GLU A 179 -0.22 -10.73 -18.78
C GLU A 179 -0.53 -9.61 -17.78
N ILE A 180 -1.74 -9.57 -17.22
CA ILE A 180 -2.17 -8.58 -16.24
C ILE A 180 -1.29 -8.66 -14.97
N LEU A 181 -0.99 -9.86 -14.50
CA LEU A 181 -0.32 -10.08 -13.22
C LEU A 181 1.21 -10.21 -13.34
N LYS A 182 1.81 -9.83 -14.45
CA LYS A 182 3.28 -9.78 -14.55
C LYS A 182 3.90 -8.94 -13.44
N GLY A 183 4.86 -9.54 -12.71
CA GLY A 183 5.55 -8.90 -11.59
C GLY A 183 4.75 -8.86 -10.29
N VAL A 184 3.57 -9.49 -10.24
CA VAL A 184 2.76 -9.63 -9.04
C VAL A 184 3.01 -11.02 -8.43
N PRO A 185 3.12 -11.16 -7.09
CA PRO A 185 3.25 -12.45 -6.44
C PRO A 185 1.99 -13.31 -6.64
N VAL A 186 2.15 -14.51 -7.20
CA VAL A 186 1.03 -15.44 -7.50
C VAL A 186 1.32 -16.85 -7.01
N SER A 187 0.28 -17.67 -6.86
CA SER A 187 0.34 -19.11 -6.65
C SER A 187 -0.63 -19.86 -7.56
N LEU A 188 -0.35 -21.13 -7.81
CA LEU A 188 -1.08 -21.99 -8.74
C LEU A 188 -1.41 -23.35 -8.10
N GLY A 189 -2.49 -23.97 -8.59
CA GLY A 189 -2.73 -25.39 -8.39
C GLY A 189 -3.40 -25.77 -7.09
N ARG A 190 -3.89 -24.81 -6.33
CA ARG A 190 -4.64 -25.11 -5.09
C ARG A 190 -5.98 -25.78 -5.37
N VAL A 191 -6.57 -25.51 -6.52
CA VAL A 191 -7.81 -26.12 -7.02
C VAL A 191 -7.77 -26.29 -8.54
N ASN A 192 -8.63 -27.16 -9.11
CA ASN A 192 -8.68 -27.47 -10.53
C ASN A 192 -9.75 -26.63 -11.27
N PHE A 193 -9.85 -25.35 -10.98
CA PHE A 193 -10.69 -24.39 -11.67
C PHE A 193 -10.10 -22.99 -11.53
N GLU A 194 -10.53 -22.06 -12.38
CA GLU A 194 -10.14 -20.66 -12.34
C GLU A 194 -10.65 -19.99 -11.06
N THR A 195 -9.74 -19.45 -10.24
CA THR A 195 -10.06 -18.70 -9.02
C THR A 195 -9.88 -17.20 -9.22
N THR A 196 -9.07 -16.79 -10.19
CA THR A 196 -8.84 -15.38 -10.51
C THR A 196 -9.18 -15.15 -11.98
N THR A 197 -10.22 -14.36 -12.21
CA THR A 197 -10.67 -13.96 -13.56
C THR A 197 -9.87 -12.77 -14.08
N PRO A 198 -9.87 -12.50 -15.41
CA PRO A 198 -9.26 -11.30 -15.98
C PRO A 198 -9.75 -9.99 -15.33
N THR A 199 -11.05 -9.87 -15.07
CA THR A 199 -11.65 -8.71 -14.37
C THR A 199 -11.10 -8.57 -12.95
N GLY A 200 -11.07 -9.64 -12.16
CA GLY A 200 -10.55 -9.65 -10.82
C GLY A 200 -9.04 -9.31 -10.76
N ALA A 201 -8.25 -9.90 -11.66
CA ALA A 201 -6.83 -9.61 -11.82
C ALA A 201 -6.57 -8.13 -12.11
N ALA A 202 -7.35 -7.54 -13.03
CA ALA A 202 -7.21 -6.13 -13.41
C ALA A 202 -7.62 -5.17 -12.29
N ILE A 203 -8.66 -5.51 -11.52
CA ILE A 203 -9.05 -4.74 -10.32
C ILE A 203 -7.86 -4.69 -9.34
N LEU A 204 -7.28 -5.84 -8.99
CA LEU A 204 -6.12 -5.85 -8.10
C LEU A 204 -4.93 -5.09 -8.68
N ARG A 205 -4.60 -5.32 -9.95
CA ARG A 205 -3.47 -4.65 -10.62
C ARG A 205 -3.57 -3.13 -10.62
N ALA A 206 -4.79 -2.60 -10.78
CA ALA A 206 -5.05 -1.15 -10.88
C ALA A 206 -5.34 -0.47 -9.53
N CYS A 207 -5.71 -1.24 -8.50
CA CYS A 207 -6.18 -0.69 -7.23
C CYS A 207 -5.25 -0.94 -6.07
N VAL A 208 -4.43 -2.00 -6.12
CA VAL A 208 -3.47 -2.33 -5.06
C VAL A 208 -2.20 -1.51 -5.24
N ASP A 209 -1.81 -0.77 -4.20
CA ASP A 209 -0.60 0.04 -4.19
C ASP A 209 0.64 -0.82 -3.99
N GLU A 210 0.52 -1.89 -3.17
CA GLU A 210 1.64 -2.80 -2.88
C GLU A 210 1.13 -4.20 -2.52
N PHE A 211 1.80 -5.23 -3.05
CA PHE A 211 1.59 -6.63 -2.66
C PHE A 211 2.61 -7.00 -1.59
N VAL A 212 2.11 -7.46 -0.43
CA VAL A 212 2.94 -7.71 0.76
C VAL A 212 2.88 -9.17 1.17
N GLU A 213 4.04 -9.75 1.51
CA GLU A 213 4.14 -11.13 2.01
C GLU A 213 3.96 -11.19 3.53
N LYS A 214 4.44 -10.17 4.24
CA LYS A 214 4.37 -10.07 5.70
C LYS A 214 4.03 -8.65 6.10
N ILE A 215 3.02 -8.49 6.93
CA ILE A 215 2.63 -7.19 7.48
C ILE A 215 1.95 -7.41 8.84
N ASN A 216 2.23 -6.52 9.80
CA ASN A 216 1.57 -6.52 11.10
C ASN A 216 0.53 -5.41 11.13
N PHE A 217 -0.71 -5.76 11.48
CA PHE A 217 -1.82 -4.81 11.53
C PHE A 217 -2.90 -5.27 12.50
N LYS A 218 -3.77 -4.33 12.88
CA LYS A 218 -5.02 -4.61 13.61
C LYS A 218 -6.17 -4.59 12.63
N ILE A 219 -7.04 -5.61 12.68
CA ILE A 219 -8.24 -5.66 11.86
C ILE A 219 -9.33 -4.84 12.55
N GLU A 220 -9.88 -3.86 11.84
CA GLU A 220 -11.05 -3.10 12.29
C GLU A 220 -12.36 -3.71 11.77
N LYS A 221 -12.37 -4.07 10.47
CA LYS A 221 -13.51 -4.70 9.81
C LYS A 221 -13.04 -5.79 8.86
N ILE A 222 -13.91 -6.79 8.65
CA ILE A 222 -13.66 -7.90 7.74
C ILE A 222 -14.94 -8.26 7.01
N ALA A 223 -14.82 -8.60 5.73
CA ALA A 223 -15.92 -9.13 4.93
C ALA A 223 -15.43 -10.16 3.90
N TYR A 224 -16.36 -10.97 3.43
CA TYR A 224 -16.13 -11.99 2.43
C TYR A 224 -17.08 -11.80 1.26
N GLY A 225 -16.54 -11.78 0.04
CA GLY A 225 -17.30 -11.81 -1.21
C GLY A 225 -17.33 -13.24 -1.76
N ALA A 226 -18.50 -13.73 -2.12
CA ALA A 226 -18.68 -15.10 -2.58
C ALA A 226 -18.58 -15.22 -4.10
N GLY A 227 -17.75 -16.14 -4.59
CA GLY A 227 -17.72 -16.54 -5.99
C GLY A 227 -18.81 -17.60 -6.31
N GLU A 228 -18.94 -17.97 -7.58
CA GLU A 228 -19.95 -18.93 -8.01
C GLU A 228 -19.62 -20.37 -7.63
N LYS A 229 -18.36 -20.77 -7.77
CA LYS A 229 -17.96 -22.18 -7.58
C LYS A 229 -18.18 -22.64 -6.15
N ASN A 230 -18.75 -23.84 -6.04
CA ASN A 230 -18.93 -24.56 -4.78
C ASN A 230 -18.12 -25.85 -4.84
N THR A 231 -17.08 -25.96 -4.02
CA THR A 231 -16.25 -27.16 -3.96
C THR A 231 -16.09 -27.60 -2.52
N PRO A 232 -16.10 -28.91 -2.25
CA PRO A 232 -15.71 -29.42 -0.95
C PRO A 232 -14.28 -28.96 -0.63
N ASN A 233 -14.02 -28.61 0.63
CA ASN A 233 -12.68 -28.29 1.15
C ASN A 233 -12.03 -26.97 0.62
N PHE A 234 -12.75 -26.16 -0.17
CA PHE A 234 -12.24 -24.87 -0.61
C PHE A 234 -13.37 -23.83 -0.62
N ALA A 235 -13.26 -22.85 0.26
CA ALA A 235 -14.18 -21.72 0.29
C ALA A 235 -13.78 -20.71 -0.82
N ASN A 236 -14.55 -20.72 -1.92
CA ASN A 236 -14.36 -19.75 -3.00
C ASN A 236 -14.89 -18.37 -2.56
N THR A 237 -14.08 -17.68 -1.76
CA THR A 237 -14.40 -16.35 -1.20
C THR A 237 -13.19 -15.44 -1.26
N LEU A 238 -13.41 -14.19 -1.64
CA LEU A 238 -12.45 -13.11 -1.46
C LEU A 238 -12.63 -12.51 -0.07
N ARG A 239 -11.56 -12.39 0.70
CA ARG A 239 -11.56 -11.69 1.98
C ARG A 239 -10.99 -10.29 1.83
N VAL A 240 -11.74 -9.28 2.29
CA VAL A 240 -11.26 -7.90 2.31
C VAL A 240 -11.40 -7.35 3.72
N MET A 241 -10.41 -6.57 4.16
CA MET A 241 -10.34 -6.06 5.53
C MET A 241 -10.02 -4.56 5.52
N ILE A 242 -10.63 -3.82 6.44
CA ILE A 242 -10.14 -2.49 6.86
C ILE A 242 -9.20 -2.72 8.03
N CYS A 243 -7.99 -2.26 7.89
CA CYS A 243 -6.90 -2.47 8.83
C CYS A 243 -6.27 -1.15 9.25
N GLU A 244 -5.69 -1.15 10.46
CA GLU A 244 -4.87 -0.07 10.98
C GLU A 244 -3.43 -0.55 11.15
N VAL A 245 -2.48 0.24 10.67
CA VAL A 245 -1.07 0.01 11.00
C VAL A 245 -0.82 0.58 12.39
N ASP A 246 -0.28 -0.23 13.27
CA ASP A 246 0.25 0.27 14.53
C ASP A 246 1.60 0.96 14.25
N GLU A 247 1.56 2.26 13.96
CA GLU A 247 2.76 3.05 13.66
C GLU A 247 3.79 3.02 14.80
N SER A 248 3.38 2.63 16.01
CA SER A 248 4.28 2.51 17.15
C SER A 248 5.14 1.23 17.11
N GLN A 249 4.82 0.24 16.26
CA GLN A 249 5.50 -1.05 16.22
C GLN A 249 6.17 -1.41 14.88
N ASN A 250 5.94 -0.67 13.79
CA ASN A 250 6.36 -1.09 12.46
C ASN A 250 7.14 -0.05 11.65
N LEU A 251 8.00 0.73 12.26
CA LEU A 251 9.12 1.27 11.52
C LEU A 251 10.17 0.15 11.40
N VAL A 252 9.93 -0.81 10.51
CA VAL A 252 11.02 -1.69 10.07
C VAL A 252 12.02 -0.77 9.40
N GLN A 253 13.06 -0.44 10.14
CA GLN A 253 14.19 0.29 9.63
C GLN A 253 15.21 -0.72 9.10
N LYS A 254 16.04 -0.27 8.19
CA LYS A 254 17.16 -1.07 7.70
C LYS A 254 18.45 -0.53 8.27
N MET A 255 19.28 -1.42 8.78
CA MET A 255 20.68 -1.14 9.05
C MET A 255 21.50 -1.63 7.88
N ILE A 256 22.15 -0.71 7.18
CA ILE A 256 23.05 -1.01 6.07
C ILE A 256 24.46 -0.81 6.57
N SER A 257 25.27 -1.87 6.54
CA SER A 257 26.63 -1.86 7.08
C SER A 257 27.66 -2.27 6.04
N THR A 258 28.82 -1.64 6.05
CA THR A 258 29.96 -2.01 5.23
C THR A 258 31.28 -1.73 5.93
N ASN A 259 32.34 -2.49 5.58
CA ASN A 259 33.68 -2.31 6.11
C ASN A 259 34.57 -1.68 5.03
N ILE A 260 35.31 -0.63 5.40
CA ILE A 260 36.15 0.18 4.52
C ILE A 260 37.54 0.27 5.12
N ASP A 261 38.60 -0.12 4.39
CA ASP A 261 40.01 -0.14 4.84
C ASP A 261 40.98 0.62 3.91
N ASP A 262 40.41 1.32 2.90
CA ASP A 262 41.17 1.97 1.84
C ASP A 262 40.64 3.39 1.50
N MET A 263 40.02 4.06 2.45
CA MET A 263 39.46 5.40 2.30
C MET A 263 40.03 6.36 3.37
N ASP A 264 40.36 7.58 2.97
CA ASP A 264 40.80 8.61 3.89
C ASP A 264 39.61 9.14 4.73
N ALA A 265 39.95 9.74 5.90
CA ALA A 265 38.97 10.17 6.86
C ALA A 265 38.11 11.36 6.39
N GLU A 266 38.65 12.23 5.51
CA GLU A 266 37.92 13.40 4.99
C GLU A 266 36.84 12.96 4.00
N SER A 267 37.21 12.10 3.06
CA SER A 267 36.27 11.47 2.13
C SER A 267 35.21 10.65 2.85
N PHE A 268 35.58 9.93 3.90
CA PHE A 268 34.65 9.19 4.74
C PHE A 268 33.63 10.11 5.45
N ALA A 269 34.11 11.23 6.03
CA ALA A 269 33.24 12.22 6.68
C ALA A 269 32.24 12.84 5.68
N PHE A 270 32.71 13.18 4.48
CA PHE A 270 31.88 13.70 3.41
C PHE A 270 30.80 12.69 2.99
N ALA A 271 31.14 11.41 2.85
CA ALA A 271 30.16 10.37 2.56
C ALA A 271 29.08 10.26 3.64
N CYS A 272 29.46 10.38 4.92
CA CYS A 272 28.51 10.39 6.03
C CYS A 272 27.54 11.59 5.98
N GLU A 273 28.03 12.79 5.61
CA GLU A 273 27.19 13.98 5.42
C GLU A 273 26.19 13.79 4.30
N ILE A 274 26.63 13.31 3.14
CA ILE A 274 25.74 13.00 1.99
C ILE A 274 24.65 12.01 2.38
N LEU A 275 24.98 10.96 3.12
CA LEU A 275 24.00 9.97 3.56
C LEU A 275 22.93 10.59 4.47
N LEU A 276 23.33 11.44 5.42
CA LEU A 276 22.40 12.15 6.31
C LEU A 276 21.50 13.12 5.54
N GLU A 277 22.07 13.90 4.61
CA GLU A 277 21.31 14.85 3.79
C GLU A 277 20.29 14.16 2.86
N ASN A 278 20.55 12.91 2.49
CA ASN A 278 19.69 12.12 1.61
C ASN A 278 18.79 11.11 2.33
N GLY A 279 18.45 11.35 3.60
CA GLY A 279 17.38 10.64 4.29
C GLY A 279 17.82 9.48 5.17
N ALA A 280 19.12 9.29 5.40
CA ALA A 280 19.56 8.41 6.48
C ALA A 280 19.03 8.94 7.82
N LEU A 281 18.47 8.05 8.63
CA LEU A 281 17.96 8.38 9.97
C LEU A 281 19.07 8.53 10.99
N ASP A 282 20.16 7.80 10.79
CA ASP A 282 21.38 7.86 11.59
C ASP A 282 22.55 7.31 10.77
N VAL A 283 23.74 7.89 10.97
CA VAL A 283 24.99 7.42 10.37
C VAL A 283 26.06 7.42 11.45
N PHE A 284 26.65 6.28 11.68
CA PHE A 284 27.72 6.14 12.66
C PHE A 284 28.75 5.12 12.22
N SER A 285 29.95 5.19 12.79
CA SER A 285 31.04 4.30 12.45
C SER A 285 31.75 3.76 13.67
N HIS A 286 32.38 2.59 13.50
CA HIS A 286 33.29 1.99 14.46
C HIS A 286 34.63 1.75 13.79
N SER A 287 35.72 2.00 14.52
CA SER A 287 37.02 1.51 14.08
C SER A 287 37.07 0.00 14.25
N ILE A 288 37.50 -0.71 13.22
CA ILE A 288 37.58 -2.16 13.21
C ILE A 288 38.96 -2.66 12.78
N TYR A 289 39.28 -3.86 13.24
CA TYR A 289 40.47 -4.58 12.78
C TYR A 289 40.07 -5.58 11.70
N MET A 290 40.65 -5.48 10.53
CA MET A 290 40.32 -6.31 9.37
C MET A 290 41.45 -7.32 9.09
N LYS A 291 41.13 -8.32 8.21
CA LYS A 291 42.13 -9.28 7.74
C LYS A 291 43.36 -8.59 7.18
N LYS A 292 44.50 -9.26 7.22
CA LYS A 292 45.83 -8.75 6.82
C LYS A 292 46.36 -7.60 7.69
N GLY A 293 45.83 -7.45 8.92
CA GLY A 293 46.29 -6.44 9.88
C GLY A 293 45.91 -5.00 9.53
N ARG A 294 44.91 -4.79 8.71
CA ARG A 294 44.44 -3.45 8.32
C ARG A 294 43.49 -2.88 9.37
N ILE A 295 43.64 -1.59 9.64
CA ILE A 295 42.67 -0.81 10.42
C ILE A 295 41.72 -0.17 9.42
N GLY A 296 40.42 -0.30 9.68
CA GLY A 296 39.36 0.26 8.84
C GLY A 296 38.20 0.79 9.66
N PHE A 297 37.17 1.19 8.99
CA PHE A 297 35.93 1.65 9.58
C PHE A 297 34.78 0.71 9.19
N GLU A 298 33.91 0.38 10.12
CA GLU A 298 32.59 -0.13 9.82
C GLU A 298 31.63 1.04 9.76
N LEU A 299 31.15 1.36 8.57
CA LEU A 299 30.06 2.32 8.34
C LEU A 299 28.73 1.64 8.62
N ASN A 300 27.88 2.26 9.43
CA ASN A 300 26.54 1.82 9.75
C ASN A 300 25.55 2.95 9.43
N VAL A 301 24.56 2.65 8.58
CA VAL A 301 23.54 3.61 8.14
C VAL A 301 22.17 3.07 8.46
N LEU A 302 21.44 3.77 9.32
CA LEU A 302 20.06 3.46 9.62
C LEU A 302 19.16 4.26 8.68
N CYS A 303 18.25 3.59 7.98
CA CYS A 303 17.31 4.23 7.05
C CYS A 303 15.91 3.58 7.11
N ARG A 304 14.91 4.21 6.47
CA ARG A 304 13.63 3.58 6.24
C ARG A 304 13.79 2.47 5.21
N SER A 305 12.92 1.45 5.28
CA SER A 305 12.96 0.34 4.32
C SER A 305 12.80 0.81 2.86
N GLU A 306 11.99 1.82 2.63
CA GLU A 306 11.75 2.44 1.32
C GLU A 306 12.98 3.15 0.75
N ASP A 307 13.83 3.72 1.62
CA ASP A 307 15.04 4.46 1.25
C ASP A 307 16.26 3.54 1.07
N ALA A 308 16.18 2.27 1.44
CA ALA A 308 17.33 1.37 1.50
C ALA A 308 18.07 1.22 0.16
N LYS A 309 17.35 1.22 -0.96
CA LYS A 309 17.97 1.15 -2.30
C LYS A 309 18.81 2.39 -2.57
N MET A 310 18.23 3.56 -2.36
CA MET A 310 18.91 4.84 -2.58
C MET A 310 20.15 4.98 -1.68
N ILE A 311 20.04 4.63 -0.41
CA ILE A 311 21.16 4.65 0.55
C ILE A 311 22.28 3.70 0.10
N LYS A 312 21.98 2.51 -0.39
CA LYS A 312 22.99 1.58 -0.94
C LYS A 312 23.70 2.17 -2.16
N ASP A 313 22.96 2.79 -3.06
CA ASP A 313 23.51 3.45 -4.25
C ASP A 313 24.44 4.61 -3.87
N LEU A 314 24.07 5.40 -2.85
CA LEU A 314 24.92 6.47 -2.31
C LEU A 314 26.20 5.92 -1.64
N ILE A 315 26.11 4.84 -0.85
CA ILE A 315 27.28 4.20 -0.25
C ILE A 315 28.25 3.75 -1.36
N PHE A 316 27.78 3.08 -2.40
CA PHE A 316 28.65 2.65 -3.51
C PHE A 316 29.22 3.82 -4.32
N THR A 317 28.51 4.94 -4.39
CA THR A 317 28.98 6.13 -5.14
C THR A 317 30.03 6.93 -4.38
N HIS A 318 29.86 7.06 -3.05
CA HIS A 318 30.67 7.99 -2.23
C HIS A 318 31.69 7.28 -1.33
N THR A 319 31.79 5.95 -1.39
CA THR A 319 32.79 5.19 -0.63
C THR A 319 33.51 4.18 -1.53
N THR A 320 34.58 3.58 -1.02
CA THR A 320 35.30 2.48 -1.67
C THR A 320 34.65 1.12 -1.44
N ALA A 321 33.48 1.07 -0.80
CA ALA A 321 32.77 -0.16 -0.53
C ALA A 321 32.34 -0.88 -1.81
N ILE A 322 32.59 -2.20 -1.89
CA ILE A 322 32.18 -3.07 -2.98
C ILE A 322 31.01 -3.99 -2.62
N GLY A 323 30.53 -3.93 -1.38
CA GLY A 323 29.43 -4.74 -0.89
C GLY A 323 28.91 -4.21 0.45
N VAL A 324 27.63 -4.39 0.68
CA VAL A 324 26.94 -4.00 1.93
C VAL A 324 26.21 -5.18 2.54
N ARG A 325 25.98 -5.13 3.83
CA ARG A 325 25.11 -6.05 4.60
C ARG A 325 23.85 -5.27 4.97
N GLU A 326 22.71 -5.89 4.85
CA GLU A 326 21.41 -5.28 5.19
C GLU A 326 20.71 -6.13 6.25
N LEU A 327 20.25 -5.50 7.32
CA LEU A 327 19.53 -6.11 8.43
C LEU A 327 18.24 -5.35 8.72
N ASP A 328 17.17 -6.08 8.98
CA ASP A 328 15.93 -5.51 9.49
C ASP A 328 16.09 -5.14 10.98
N ILE A 329 15.79 -3.89 11.31
CA ILE A 329 15.86 -3.37 12.67
C ILE A 329 14.46 -3.03 13.14
N VAL A 330 14.06 -3.63 14.25
CA VAL A 330 12.86 -3.22 14.98
C VAL A 330 13.25 -2.18 16.00
N LYS A 331 12.79 -0.95 15.82
CA LYS A 331 13.10 0.17 16.72
C LYS A 331 11.87 0.54 17.56
N THR A 332 12.05 0.62 18.87
CA THR A 332 11.03 1.14 19.77
C THR A 332 11.40 2.57 20.17
N GLU A 333 10.51 3.51 19.93
CA GLU A 333 10.73 4.92 20.29
C GLU A 333 9.65 5.40 21.27
N LEU A 334 10.05 6.25 22.21
CA LEU A 334 9.11 6.96 23.05
C LEU A 334 8.39 8.04 22.23
N LYS A 335 7.12 8.28 22.51
CA LYS A 335 6.38 9.41 21.92
C LYS A 335 7.12 10.71 22.21
N ARG A 336 7.14 11.62 21.24
CA ARG A 336 7.87 12.89 21.30
C ARG A 336 6.92 14.04 21.02
N ASP A 337 6.99 15.05 21.90
CA ASP A 337 6.32 16.33 21.74
C ASP A 337 7.32 17.47 21.92
N PHE A 338 7.00 18.64 21.41
CA PHE A 338 7.83 19.85 21.58
C PHE A 338 7.03 20.91 22.32
N VAL A 339 7.67 21.50 23.32
CA VAL A 339 7.15 22.63 24.07
C VAL A 339 8.09 23.81 23.91
N SER A 340 7.60 24.96 23.51
CA SER A 340 8.39 26.20 23.49
C SER A 340 8.47 26.78 24.89
N VAL A 341 9.69 27.06 25.34
CA VAL A 341 9.96 27.66 26.66
C VAL A 341 10.53 29.05 26.45
N THR A 342 9.79 30.09 26.88
CA THR A 342 10.23 31.48 26.85
C THR A 342 11.23 31.74 27.98
N THR A 343 12.44 32.13 27.61
CA THR A 343 13.53 32.43 28.54
C THR A 343 14.04 33.84 28.29
N LYS A 344 14.88 34.34 29.17
CA LYS A 344 15.62 35.62 28.92
C LYS A 344 16.59 35.56 27.74
N PHE A 345 16.81 34.40 27.17
CA PHE A 345 17.66 34.17 26.00
C PHE A 345 16.85 33.96 24.73
N GLY A 346 15.52 34.19 24.79
CA GLY A 346 14.56 33.92 23.72
C GLY A 346 13.78 32.64 23.92
N ASP A 347 12.94 32.30 22.91
CA ASP A 347 12.15 31.08 22.89
C ASP A 347 12.99 29.91 22.40
N ILE A 348 13.02 28.84 23.22
CA ILE A 348 13.79 27.64 22.91
C ILE A 348 12.87 26.43 23.03
N ARG A 349 12.89 25.57 22.04
CA ARG A 349 12.11 24.34 22.07
C ARG A 349 12.73 23.29 22.97
N LEU A 350 11.86 22.70 23.78
CA LEU A 350 12.17 21.58 24.64
C LEU A 350 11.49 20.35 24.11
N LYS A 351 12.26 19.36 23.74
CA LYS A 351 11.75 18.03 23.33
C LYS A 351 11.38 17.24 24.56
N ILE A 352 10.11 16.85 24.63
CA ILE A 352 9.58 15.98 25.68
C ILE A 352 9.40 14.59 25.11
N SER A 353 9.90 13.56 25.78
CA SER A 353 9.76 12.18 25.35
C SER A 353 9.29 11.31 26.52
N GLY A 354 8.30 10.44 26.28
CA GLY A 354 7.80 9.50 27.28
C GLY A 354 6.29 9.57 27.51
N SER A 355 5.86 8.96 28.61
CA SER A 355 4.47 8.99 29.14
C SER A 355 4.40 9.87 30.37
N ASP A 356 3.17 10.07 30.92
CA ASP A 356 2.95 10.87 32.11
C ASP A 356 3.74 10.39 33.33
N GLU A 357 4.06 9.10 33.40
CA GLU A 357 4.83 8.50 34.51
C GLU A 357 6.33 8.60 34.30
N MET A 358 6.81 8.67 33.06
CA MET A 358 8.24 8.72 32.72
C MET A 358 8.50 9.72 31.59
N GLN A 359 8.80 10.95 31.96
CA GLN A 359 9.11 12.03 31.04
C GLN A 359 10.60 12.36 31.02
N LYS A 360 11.17 12.46 29.81
CA LYS A 360 12.49 12.99 29.55
C LYS A 360 12.38 14.30 28.80
N ALA A 361 13.03 15.33 29.27
CA ALA A 361 13.03 16.65 28.65
C ALA A 361 14.43 16.99 28.15
N LYS A 362 14.60 17.44 26.93
CA LYS A 362 15.87 17.82 26.32
C LYS A 362 15.69 19.08 25.47
N PRO A 363 16.42 20.18 25.77
CA PRO A 363 16.41 21.38 24.92
C PRO A 363 17.07 21.10 23.56
N GLU A 364 16.53 21.73 22.49
CA GLU A 364 17.11 21.66 21.16
C GLU A 364 18.49 22.32 21.13
N PHE A 365 19.50 21.55 20.71
CA PHE A 365 20.91 21.94 20.84
C PHE A 365 21.24 23.18 20.02
N GLU A 366 20.86 23.25 18.76
CA GLU A 366 21.18 24.37 17.87
C GLU A 366 20.51 25.68 18.31
N GLU A 367 19.34 25.61 18.90
CA GLU A 367 18.67 26.78 19.48
C GLU A 367 19.41 27.26 20.74
N CYS A 368 19.86 26.31 21.61
CA CYS A 368 20.68 26.64 22.77
C CYS A 368 22.03 27.24 22.37
N LYS A 369 22.65 26.71 21.31
CA LYS A 369 23.94 27.20 20.78
C LYS A 369 23.79 28.61 20.22
N SER A 370 22.78 28.85 19.42
CA SER A 370 22.47 30.16 18.84
C SER A 370 22.20 31.20 19.93
N ALA A 371 21.39 30.85 20.94
CA ALA A 371 21.14 31.69 22.10
C ALA A 371 22.39 32.00 22.91
N ALA A 372 23.25 30.99 23.15
CA ALA A 372 24.51 31.17 23.88
C ALA A 372 25.48 32.14 23.17
N LEU A 373 25.57 32.02 21.81
CA LEU A 373 26.40 32.91 20.99
C LEU A 373 25.83 34.33 20.97
N ALA A 374 24.54 34.50 20.76
CA ALA A 374 23.90 35.83 20.72
C ALA A 374 24.01 36.59 22.01
N HIS A 375 23.90 35.91 23.14
CA HIS A 375 23.98 36.52 24.49
C HIS A 375 25.36 36.43 25.17
N LYS A 376 26.38 35.96 24.43
CA LYS A 376 27.77 35.81 24.93
C LYS A 376 27.84 35.08 26.28
N THR A 377 27.07 34.00 26.41
CA THR A 377 26.98 33.20 27.63
C THR A 377 27.31 31.73 27.36
N SER A 378 27.46 30.93 28.40
CA SER A 378 27.70 29.50 28.20
C SER A 378 26.40 28.75 27.88
N ILE A 379 26.49 27.72 27.05
CA ILE A 379 25.36 26.85 26.73
C ILE A 379 24.75 26.18 27.98
N PHE A 380 25.57 25.98 29.00
CA PHE A 380 25.13 25.44 30.30
C PHE A 380 24.19 26.39 31.04
N GLN A 381 24.48 27.72 30.98
CA GLN A 381 23.57 28.72 31.57
C GLN A 381 22.25 28.80 30.82
N VAL A 382 22.29 28.73 29.51
CA VAL A 382 21.07 28.68 28.68
C VAL A 382 20.21 27.45 29.04
N LYS A 383 20.82 26.25 29.06
CA LYS A 383 20.11 25.02 29.45
C LYS A 383 19.57 25.07 30.87
N LYS A 384 20.32 25.62 31.83
CA LYS A 384 19.84 25.77 33.21
C LYS A 384 18.61 26.66 33.32
N GLU A 385 18.58 27.76 32.58
CA GLU A 385 17.45 28.68 32.56
C GLU A 385 16.22 28.03 31.94
N ILE A 386 16.38 27.27 30.85
CA ILE A 386 15.29 26.55 30.21
C ILE A 386 14.63 25.57 31.17
N PHE A 387 15.42 24.73 31.84
CA PHE A 387 14.87 23.76 32.79
C PHE A 387 14.16 24.43 33.95
N LYS A 388 14.75 25.53 34.48
CA LYS A 388 14.10 26.32 35.51
C LYS A 388 12.72 26.84 35.08
N LYS A 389 12.64 27.45 33.91
CA LYS A 389 11.39 27.98 33.37
C LYS A 389 10.34 26.88 33.03
N TYR A 390 10.79 25.75 32.54
CA TYR A 390 9.95 24.59 32.29
C TYR A 390 9.34 24.03 33.59
N ASP A 391 10.15 23.89 34.64
CA ASP A 391 9.71 23.39 35.95
C ASP A 391 8.72 24.38 36.63
N GLU A 392 9.00 25.71 36.54
CA GLU A 392 8.09 26.75 37.01
C GLU A 392 6.72 26.64 36.33
N ALA A 393 6.68 26.49 34.99
CA ALA A 393 5.45 26.36 34.20
C ALA A 393 4.71 25.05 34.48
N ARG A 394 5.42 23.96 34.78
CA ARG A 394 4.83 22.67 35.11
C ARG A 394 4.19 22.66 36.51
N ASN A 395 4.83 23.29 37.46
CA ASN A 395 4.33 23.38 38.85
C ASN A 395 3.14 24.32 38.99
N SER A 396 2.98 25.32 38.11
CA SER A 396 1.81 26.21 38.09
C SER A 396 0.57 25.60 37.42
N LYS A 397 0.66 24.43 36.81
CA LYS A 397 -0.46 23.68 36.21
C LYS A 397 -0.96 22.51 37.09
N LYS A 398 -0.26 22.24 38.20
CA LYS A 398 -0.71 21.33 39.27
C LYS A 398 -1.44 22.11 40.38
#